data_b48321a257ae0cd99b4229d699308a33
#
_entry.id   b48321a257ae0cd99b4229d699308a33
#
_cell.length_a   1.000
_cell.length_b   1.000
_cell.length_c   1.000
_cell.angle_alpha   90.00
_cell.angle_beta   90.00
_cell.angle_gamma   90.00
#
_symmetry.space_group_name_H-M   'P 1'
#
loop_
_entity.id
_entity.type
_entity.pdbx_description
1 polymer ?
#
loop_
_entity_poly.entity_id
_entity_poly.type
_entity_poly.pdbx_seq_one_letter_code
_entity_poly.pdbx_strand_id
1 'polypeptide(L)'
;TPKIQPFTTLDINHCLGSSMLTNFVQSVFAIGTDSSNPSTGRYVKQLKSRNGRIVWDGNHVIPYVIDKTLDPTMLRFIQPAQLHQTGMDSQIPIQTARECDLLKDADNMQLEQIRKLHGQGMSNRKIAEELNLSPATIGKRLKGMDVDGNG
;
A
#
# COMPACT_ATOMS: atom_id res chain seq x y z
N THR A 1 -12.80 -10.31 -12.20
CA THR A 1 -12.13 -9.05 -11.79
C THR A 1 -10.74 -9.40 -11.32
N PRO A 2 -9.67 -8.86 -11.91
CA PRO A 2 -8.32 -9.14 -11.41
C PRO A 2 -8.24 -8.63 -9.97
N LYS A 3 -7.93 -9.52 -9.03
CA LYS A 3 -7.67 -9.13 -7.65
C LYS A 3 -6.33 -8.41 -7.62
N ILE A 4 -6.35 -7.13 -7.25
CA ILE A 4 -5.13 -6.37 -7.01
C ILE A 4 -4.44 -6.99 -5.81
N GLN A 5 -3.17 -7.37 -5.97
CA GLN A 5 -2.38 -7.85 -4.84
C GLN A 5 -2.17 -6.72 -3.83
N PRO A 6 -2.24 -7.00 -2.51
CA PRO A 6 -1.95 -6.01 -1.51
C PRO A 6 -0.51 -5.47 -1.70
N PHE A 7 -0.34 -4.18 -1.41
CA PHE A 7 0.96 -3.50 -1.49
C PHE A 7 1.61 -3.45 -2.88
N THR A 8 0.80 -3.43 -3.93
CA THR A 8 1.27 -3.21 -5.31
C THR A 8 1.30 -1.72 -5.61
N THR A 9 2.28 -1.28 -6.40
CA THR A 9 2.33 0.07 -6.95
C THR A 9 1.03 0.40 -7.67
N LEU A 10 0.42 1.53 -7.32
CA LEU A 10 -0.86 1.94 -7.90
C LEU A 10 -0.68 2.46 -9.31
N ASP A 11 -1.52 1.97 -10.22
CA ASP A 11 -1.55 2.32 -11.64
C ASP A 11 -2.99 2.60 -12.09
N ILE A 12 -3.14 3.34 -13.18
CA ILE A 12 -4.45 3.67 -13.77
C ILE A 12 -5.23 2.41 -14.17
N ASN A 13 -4.53 1.34 -14.55
CA ASN A 13 -5.13 0.05 -14.91
C ASN A 13 -5.75 -0.68 -13.73
N HIS A 14 -5.43 -0.30 -12.50
CA HIS A 14 -6.05 -0.81 -11.29
C HIS A 14 -7.41 -0.17 -11.02
N CYS A 15 -7.76 0.91 -11.71
CA CYS A 15 -9.08 1.50 -11.59
C CYS A 15 -10.12 0.52 -12.14
N LEU A 16 -10.85 -0.13 -11.25
CA LEU A 16 -11.94 -1.05 -11.59
C LEU A 16 -13.10 -0.25 -12.17
N GLY A 17 -13.47 -0.58 -13.36
CA GLY A 17 -14.54 0.09 -14.08
C GLY A 17 -14.24 0.18 -15.55
N SER A 18 -15.13 0.79 -16.28
CA SER A 18 -14.92 1.05 -17.70
C SER A 18 -13.72 1.98 -17.88
N SER A 19 -12.82 1.64 -18.78
CA SER A 19 -11.78 2.57 -19.27
C SER A 19 -12.35 3.89 -19.75
N MET A 20 -13.65 3.91 -20.09
CA MET A 20 -14.39 5.13 -20.41
C MET A 20 -14.44 6.10 -19.20
N LEU A 21 -14.67 5.63 -17.97
CA LEU A 21 -14.70 6.50 -16.79
C LEU A 21 -13.39 7.29 -16.65
N THR A 22 -12.26 6.61 -16.78
CA THR A 22 -10.96 7.27 -16.71
C THR A 22 -10.72 8.26 -17.85
N ASN A 23 -11.40 8.07 -19.00
CA ASN A 23 -11.30 8.98 -20.14
C ASN A 23 -12.10 10.28 -19.97
N PHE A 24 -13.17 10.26 -19.20
CA PHE A 24 -14.02 11.45 -19.02
C PHE A 24 -13.59 12.32 -17.84
N VAL A 25 -12.94 11.75 -16.82
CA VAL A 25 -12.52 12.52 -15.65
C VAL A 25 -11.24 13.32 -15.92
N GLN A 26 -11.15 14.49 -15.34
CA GLN A 26 -9.99 15.37 -15.46
C GLN A 26 -8.80 14.88 -14.64
N SER A 27 -9.06 14.38 -13.45
CA SER A 27 -8.04 13.87 -12.54
C SER A 27 -8.48 12.58 -11.88
N VAL A 28 -7.54 11.67 -11.66
CA VAL A 28 -7.75 10.41 -10.95
C VAL A 28 -6.75 10.33 -9.81
N PHE A 29 -7.27 10.10 -8.62
CA PHE A 29 -6.47 9.83 -7.43
C PHE A 29 -6.74 8.41 -6.94
N ALA A 30 -5.71 7.77 -6.44
CA ALA A 30 -5.82 6.46 -5.82
C ALA A 30 -5.29 6.52 -4.38
N ILE A 31 -5.87 5.68 -3.52
CA ILE A 31 -5.44 5.52 -2.13
C ILE A 31 -4.80 4.15 -2.00
N GLY A 32 -3.53 4.12 -1.60
CA GLY A 32 -2.79 2.91 -1.29
C GLY A 32 -2.63 2.70 0.21
N THR A 33 -2.16 1.50 0.56
CA THR A 33 -1.85 1.14 1.95
C THR A 33 -0.35 1.20 2.16
N ASP A 34 0.08 1.85 3.23
CA ASP A 34 1.45 1.85 3.69
C ASP A 34 1.78 0.49 4.31
N SER A 35 2.82 -0.18 3.81
CA SER A 35 3.22 -1.50 4.28
C SER A 35 3.81 -1.48 5.69
N SER A 36 4.42 -0.39 6.11
CA SER A 36 4.96 -0.23 7.46
C SER A 36 3.85 -0.08 8.52
N ASN A 37 2.69 0.43 8.12
CA ASN A 37 1.53 0.61 9.01
C ASN A 37 0.22 0.21 8.30
N PRO A 38 -0.02 -1.08 8.03
CA PRO A 38 -1.15 -1.52 7.20
C PRO A 38 -2.53 -1.25 7.79
N SER A 39 -2.63 -1.11 9.12
CA SER A 39 -3.92 -0.86 9.79
C SER A 39 -4.43 0.56 9.56
N THR A 40 -3.57 1.56 9.67
CA THR A 40 -3.97 2.97 9.62
C THR A 40 -3.21 3.79 8.58
N GLY A 41 -2.02 3.35 8.16
CA GLY A 41 -1.21 4.04 7.17
C GLY A 41 -1.80 3.96 5.76
N ARG A 42 -1.94 5.11 5.13
CA ARG A 42 -2.43 5.26 3.75
C ARG A 42 -1.59 6.28 3.02
N TYR A 43 -1.60 6.23 1.71
CA TYR A 43 -1.04 7.29 0.89
C TYR A 43 -1.97 7.60 -0.29
N VAL A 44 -1.92 8.84 -0.75
CA VAL A 44 -2.66 9.29 -1.93
C VAL A 44 -1.68 9.54 -3.06
N LYS A 45 -2.00 9.00 -4.24
CA LYS A 45 -1.26 9.15 -5.48
C LYS A 45 -2.17 9.67 -6.58
N GLN A 46 -1.67 10.59 -7.38
CA GLN A 46 -2.34 11.06 -8.58
C GLN A 46 -1.95 10.17 -9.76
N LEU A 47 -2.94 9.50 -10.34
CA LEU A 47 -2.74 8.59 -11.48
C LEU A 47 -2.93 9.29 -12.82
N LYS A 48 -3.73 10.35 -12.86
CA LYS A 48 -4.05 11.09 -14.07
C LYS A 48 -4.28 12.56 -13.78
N SER A 49 -3.83 13.41 -14.68
CA SER A 49 -4.21 14.82 -14.80
C SER A 49 -4.37 15.15 -16.26
N ARG A 50 -5.51 15.70 -16.67
CA ARG A 50 -5.79 16.06 -18.06
C ARG A 50 -5.32 17.49 -18.39
N ASN A 51 -5.48 18.41 -17.44
CA ASN A 51 -5.27 19.83 -17.65
C ASN A 51 -3.98 20.37 -17.02
N GLY A 52 -3.08 19.46 -16.59
CA GLY A 52 -1.86 19.88 -15.95
C GLY A 52 -0.90 18.72 -15.69
N ARG A 53 0.22 19.08 -15.09
CA ARG A 53 1.23 18.11 -14.67
C ARG A 53 0.68 17.27 -13.50
N ILE A 54 1.03 15.98 -13.47
CA ILE A 54 0.88 15.16 -12.27
C ILE A 54 1.87 15.68 -11.23
N VAL A 55 1.36 16.07 -10.07
CA VAL A 55 2.15 16.62 -8.96
C VAL A 55 2.48 15.53 -7.95
N TRP A 56 1.51 14.66 -7.65
CA TRP A 56 1.65 13.59 -6.67
C TRP A 56 1.78 12.23 -7.38
N ASP A 57 2.92 12.05 -8.03
CA ASP A 57 3.29 10.81 -8.73
C ASP A 57 3.87 9.77 -7.76
N GLY A 58 4.43 8.67 -8.29
CA GLY A 58 5.05 7.62 -7.46
C GLY A 58 6.27 8.08 -6.63
N ASN A 59 6.90 9.20 -6.99
CA ASN A 59 8.02 9.77 -6.23
C ASN A 59 7.57 10.79 -5.18
N HIS A 60 6.33 11.25 -5.27
CA HIS A 60 5.79 12.34 -4.43
C HIS A 60 4.37 12.02 -3.94
N VAL A 61 4.14 10.83 -3.41
CA VAL A 61 2.84 10.46 -2.81
C VAL A 61 2.66 11.16 -1.48
N ILE A 62 1.41 11.41 -1.09
CA ILE A 62 1.09 12.07 0.17
C ILE A 62 0.72 11.01 1.20
N PRO A 63 1.56 10.76 2.23
CA PRO A 63 1.24 9.81 3.29
C PRO A 63 0.21 10.39 4.26
N TYR A 64 -0.69 9.53 4.73
CA TYR A 64 -1.70 9.83 5.73
C TYR A 64 -1.84 8.71 6.75
N VAL A 65 -2.30 9.04 7.93
CA VAL A 65 -2.75 8.09 8.94
C VAL A 65 -4.25 8.24 9.13
N ILE A 66 -4.96 7.13 9.19
CA ILE A 66 -6.39 7.11 9.54
C ILE A 66 -6.50 7.17 11.05
N ASP A 67 -7.04 8.27 11.54
CA ASP A 67 -7.31 8.47 12.96
C ASP A 67 -8.79 8.24 13.25
N LYS A 68 -9.06 7.39 14.24
CA LYS A 68 -10.40 7.06 14.76
C LYS A 68 -10.54 7.40 16.25
N THR A 69 -9.56 8.10 16.82
CA THR A 69 -9.48 8.28 18.28
C THR A 69 -10.50 9.29 18.81
N LEU A 70 -10.83 10.32 18.02
CA LEU A 70 -11.75 11.39 18.44
C LEU A 70 -13.22 11.02 18.24
N ASP A 71 -13.54 10.37 17.13
CA ASP A 71 -14.89 9.91 16.82
C ASP A 71 -14.80 8.64 15.97
N PRO A 72 -15.21 7.47 16.52
CA PRO A 72 -15.15 6.21 15.81
C PRO A 72 -16.10 6.13 14.59
N THR A 73 -17.07 7.05 14.49
CA THR A 73 -17.99 7.12 13.35
C THR A 73 -17.42 7.91 12.18
N MET A 74 -16.36 8.70 12.38
CA MET A 74 -15.73 9.53 11.37
C MET A 74 -14.31 9.07 11.08
N LEU A 75 -13.97 8.96 9.81
CA LEU A 75 -12.60 8.72 9.36
C LEU A 75 -11.88 10.06 9.15
N ARG A 76 -10.83 10.30 9.93
CA ARG A 76 -9.95 11.45 9.73
C ARG A 76 -8.65 10.99 9.06
N PHE A 77 -8.26 11.70 8.03
CA PHE A 77 -6.96 11.53 7.38
C PHE A 77 -6.03 12.62 7.90
N ILE A 78 -5.00 12.23 8.63
CA ILE A 78 -4.04 13.14 9.25
C ILE A 78 -2.66 12.88 8.64
N GLN A 79 -1.95 13.92 8.25
CA GLN A 79 -0.55 13.76 7.86
C GLN A 79 0.31 13.42 9.07
N PRO A 80 1.32 12.54 8.96
CA PRO A 80 2.18 12.16 10.08
C PRO A 80 2.80 13.35 10.83
N ALA A 81 3.14 14.41 10.11
CA ALA A 81 3.66 15.64 10.69
C ALA A 81 2.66 16.37 11.61
N GLN A 82 1.36 16.17 11.42
CA GLN A 82 0.31 16.79 12.22
C GLN A 82 0.01 16.07 13.52
N LEU A 83 0.42 14.79 13.64
CA LEU A 83 0.22 14.00 14.86
C LEU A 83 1.01 14.53 16.06
N HIS A 84 2.08 15.29 15.83
CA HIS A 84 2.96 15.80 16.89
C HIS A 84 2.76 17.27 17.22
N GLN A 85 1.76 17.94 16.61
CA GLN A 85 1.51 19.37 16.84
C GLN A 85 0.13 19.59 17.45
N THR A 86 0.13 20.06 18.70
CA THR A 86 -1.05 20.50 19.45
C THR A 86 -1.33 22.00 19.22
N GLY A 87 -1.24 22.48 17.99
CA GLY A 87 -1.43 23.89 17.69
C GLY A 87 -2.12 24.08 16.36
N MET A 88 -3.17 24.88 16.38
CA MET A 88 -4.06 25.16 15.25
C MET A 88 -3.49 26.25 14.33
N ASP A 89 -2.18 26.33 14.19
CA ASP A 89 -1.59 27.39 13.38
C ASP A 89 -0.58 26.86 12.39
N SER A 90 -0.72 27.39 11.17
CA SER A 90 0.31 27.42 10.15
C SER A 90 0.20 26.38 9.04
N GLN A 91 0.40 26.86 7.87
CA GLN A 91 0.68 26.20 6.59
C GLN A 91 1.79 25.15 6.74
N ILE A 92 1.43 23.97 7.28
CA ILE A 92 2.35 22.85 7.30
C ILE A 92 2.55 22.41 5.85
N PRO A 93 3.77 22.46 5.33
CA PRO A 93 4.01 22.00 3.97
C PRO A 93 3.59 20.54 3.84
N ILE A 94 2.90 20.22 2.75
CA ILE A 94 2.49 18.85 2.45
C ILE A 94 3.75 18.01 2.35
N GLN A 95 3.93 17.09 3.29
CA GLN A 95 5.02 16.15 3.26
C GLN A 95 4.71 15.06 2.20
N THR A 96 5.70 14.75 1.40
CA THR A 96 5.61 13.69 0.39
C THR A 96 6.63 12.60 0.67
N ALA A 97 6.32 11.38 0.23
CA ALA A 97 7.19 10.23 0.29
C ALA A 97 7.25 9.56 -1.09
N ARG A 98 8.18 8.62 -1.29
CA ARG A 98 8.14 7.76 -2.48
C ARG A 98 7.24 6.56 -2.21
N GLU A 99 6.41 6.21 -3.17
CA GLU A 99 5.54 5.03 -3.08
C GLU A 99 6.34 3.75 -2.82
N CYS A 100 7.50 3.60 -3.49
CA CYS A 100 8.37 2.45 -3.27
C CYS A 100 8.90 2.35 -1.82
N ASP A 101 9.10 3.46 -1.13
CA ASP A 101 9.57 3.44 0.26
C ASP A 101 8.45 2.99 1.20
N LEU A 102 7.20 3.37 0.92
CA LEU A 102 6.03 2.95 1.69
C LEU A 102 5.64 1.47 1.43
N LEU A 103 6.19 0.87 0.38
CA LEU A 103 5.92 -0.53 0.01
C LEU A 103 7.10 -1.48 0.30
N LYS A 104 8.23 -0.99 0.79
CA LYS A 104 9.46 -1.78 1.01
C LYS A 104 9.26 -2.97 1.94
N ASP A 105 8.46 -2.80 2.99
CA ASP A 105 8.27 -3.84 3.98
C ASP A 105 7.22 -4.89 3.57
N ALA A 106 6.52 -4.66 2.46
CA ALA A 106 5.47 -5.55 1.99
C ALA A 106 5.99 -6.97 1.70
N ASP A 107 7.16 -7.05 1.06
CA ASP A 107 7.78 -8.35 0.76
C ASP A 107 8.25 -9.06 2.03
N ASN A 108 8.84 -8.31 2.98
CA ASN A 108 9.26 -8.86 4.26
C ASN A 108 8.08 -9.34 5.10
N MET A 109 7.00 -8.56 5.16
CA MET A 109 5.77 -8.95 5.86
C MET A 109 5.12 -10.19 5.24
N GLN A 110 5.07 -10.28 3.91
CA GLN A 110 4.59 -11.48 3.24
C GLN A 110 5.48 -12.70 3.51
N LEU A 111 6.80 -12.50 3.54
CA LEU A 111 7.77 -13.54 3.90
C LEU A 111 7.57 -14.05 5.32
N GLU A 112 7.35 -13.17 6.28
CA GLU A 112 7.05 -13.56 7.68
C GLU A 112 5.72 -14.30 7.80
N GLN A 113 4.69 -13.86 7.09
CA GLN A 113 3.40 -14.56 7.06
C GLN A 113 3.55 -15.96 6.47
N ILE A 114 4.29 -16.10 5.37
CA ILE A 114 4.58 -17.41 4.76
C ILE A 114 5.34 -18.31 5.74
N ARG A 115 6.36 -17.79 6.44
CA ARG A 115 7.10 -18.54 7.47
C ARG A 115 6.19 -19.01 8.60
N LYS A 116 5.35 -18.14 9.10
CA LYS A 116 4.41 -18.45 10.20
C LYS A 116 3.44 -19.56 9.79
N LEU A 117 2.82 -19.44 8.64
CA LEU A 117 1.87 -20.44 8.14
C LEU A 117 2.55 -21.79 7.79
N HIS A 118 3.75 -21.73 7.24
CA HIS A 118 4.55 -22.94 6.97
C HIS A 118 4.99 -23.63 8.26
N GLY A 119 5.40 -22.87 9.28
CA GLY A 119 5.73 -23.39 10.61
C GLY A 119 4.54 -24.02 11.34
N GLN A 120 3.31 -23.65 10.98
CA GLN A 120 2.08 -24.28 11.46
C GLN A 120 1.71 -25.57 10.70
N GLY A 121 2.58 -26.02 9.78
CA GLY A 121 2.37 -27.25 9.00
C GLY A 121 1.42 -27.08 7.82
N MET A 122 1.11 -25.85 7.40
CA MET A 122 0.26 -25.62 6.24
C MET A 122 1.01 -25.94 4.94
N SER A 123 0.33 -26.61 4.01
CA SER A 123 0.90 -26.88 2.69
C SER A 123 1.01 -25.59 1.86
N ASN A 124 2.00 -25.54 0.95
CA ASN A 124 2.21 -24.39 0.07
C ASN A 124 0.95 -24.01 -0.73
N ARG A 125 0.09 -24.97 -1.00
CA ARG A 125 -1.19 -24.75 -1.70
C ARG A 125 -2.19 -23.98 -0.84
N LYS A 126 -2.32 -24.36 0.43
CA LYS A 126 -3.18 -23.66 1.40
C LYS A 126 -2.67 -22.27 1.71
N ILE A 127 -1.35 -22.12 1.90
CA ILE A 127 -0.71 -20.80 2.11
C ILE A 127 -0.96 -19.89 0.91
N ALA A 128 -0.83 -20.43 -0.31
CA ALA A 128 -1.08 -19.70 -1.54
C ALA A 128 -2.53 -19.20 -1.65
N GLU A 129 -3.48 -20.05 -1.25
CA GLU A 129 -4.91 -19.72 -1.23
C GLU A 129 -5.23 -18.63 -0.21
N GLU A 130 -4.68 -18.72 1.00
CA GLU A 130 -4.89 -17.76 2.09
C GLU A 130 -4.29 -16.39 1.78
N LEU A 131 -3.08 -16.36 1.23
CA LEU A 131 -2.38 -15.13 0.88
C LEU A 131 -2.71 -14.62 -0.53
N ASN A 132 -3.59 -15.32 -1.25
CA ASN A 132 -3.97 -15.00 -2.62
C ASN A 132 -2.76 -14.90 -3.58
N LEU A 133 -1.80 -15.78 -3.39
CA LEU A 133 -0.57 -15.90 -4.18
C LEU A 133 -0.59 -17.19 -5.02
N SER A 134 0.35 -17.31 -5.97
CA SER A 134 0.53 -18.59 -6.66
C SER A 134 1.35 -19.56 -5.80
N PRO A 135 1.06 -20.89 -5.85
CA PRO A 135 1.87 -21.89 -5.14
C PRO A 135 3.35 -21.87 -5.57
N ALA A 136 3.61 -21.52 -6.83
CA ALA A 136 4.97 -21.38 -7.35
C ALA A 136 5.71 -20.19 -6.69
N THR A 137 5.00 -19.09 -6.41
CA THR A 137 5.55 -17.93 -5.69
C THR A 137 5.93 -18.31 -4.27
N ILE A 138 5.06 -19.06 -3.56
CA ILE A 138 5.36 -19.55 -2.21
C ILE A 138 6.60 -20.45 -2.22
N GLY A 139 6.68 -21.40 -3.16
CA GLY A 139 7.84 -22.28 -3.28
C GLY A 139 9.15 -21.54 -3.58
N LYS A 140 9.12 -20.53 -4.42
CA LYS A 140 10.31 -19.70 -4.70
C LYS A 140 10.76 -18.89 -3.47
N ARG A 141 9.82 -18.31 -2.73
CA ARG A 141 10.12 -17.52 -1.54
C ARG A 141 10.67 -18.38 -0.40
N LEU A 142 10.13 -19.59 -0.21
CA LEU A 142 10.67 -20.54 0.79
C LEU A 142 12.09 -21.03 0.42
N LYS A 143 12.34 -21.35 -0.86
CA LYS A 143 13.68 -21.75 -1.31
C LYS A 143 14.72 -20.65 -1.20
N GLY A 144 14.35 -19.39 -1.39
CA GLY A 144 15.25 -18.25 -1.18
C GLY A 144 15.68 -18.09 0.28
N MET A 145 14.87 -18.57 1.23
CA MET A 145 15.18 -18.50 2.66
C MET A 145 16.20 -19.56 3.12
N ASP A 146 16.21 -20.72 2.47
CA ASP A 146 17.13 -21.81 2.83
C ASP A 146 18.58 -21.51 2.41
N VAL A 147 18.79 -20.53 1.52
CA VAL A 147 20.13 -20.14 1.02
C VAL A 147 20.80 -19.13 1.95
N ASP A 148 20.04 -18.29 2.65
CA ASP A 148 20.58 -17.25 3.54
C ASP A 148 20.84 -17.74 4.98
N GLY A 149 20.50 -18.99 5.27
CA GLY A 149 20.62 -19.59 6.62
C GLY A 149 21.87 -20.42 6.87
N ASN A 150 22.80 -20.55 5.91
CA ASN A 150 23.99 -21.37 6.07
C ASN A 150 25.26 -20.57 5.72
N GLY A 151 25.57 -19.61 6.59
CA GLY A 151 26.80 -18.86 6.56
C GLY A 151 27.30 -18.58 7.96
#